data_9108d2a62ca3ae91c19381190441e9cf
#
_entry.id   9108d2a62ca3ae91c19381190441e9cf
#
_cell.length_a   1.000
_cell.length_b   1.000
_cell.length_c   1.000
_cell.angle_alpha   90.00
_cell.angle_beta   90.00
_cell.angle_gamma   90.00
#
_symmetry.space_group_name_H-M   'P 1'
#
loop_
_entity.id
_entity.type
_entity.pdbx_description
1 polymer ?
#
loop_
_entity_poly.entity_id
_entity_poly.type
_entity_poly.pdbx_seq_one_letter_code
_entity_poly.pdbx_strand_id
1 'polypeptide(L)'
;MKFVVSSNTLLTRLQAVSKVIGGKPVQPILDNILLVATEGVLYATASDKETTMEARIELESLEEEGKITIPAKILLDILKEFPEQPLTFEINTETNEVKIISEKGEFSVPGESAEDYPIQAALNDSSNDLTSKCGLILEGIVKTIFATANDDLRPVMNCILIEMNEDNFTFVASDAHKLVRYKRFDAKSENGQFSLILPKKPALMLKNILPKE
;
A
#
# COMPACT_ATOMS: atom_id res chain seq x y z
N MET A 1 20.80 -11.80 -3.96
CA MET A 1 20.28 -10.47 -3.60
C MET A 1 20.81 -10.09 -2.23
N LYS A 2 21.50 -8.93 -2.10
CA LYS A 2 22.09 -8.53 -0.82
C LYS A 2 22.04 -7.01 -0.63
N PHE A 3 21.49 -6.55 0.51
CA PHE A 3 21.32 -5.13 0.81
C PHE A 3 21.29 -4.84 2.31
N VAL A 4 21.47 -3.57 2.67
CA VAL A 4 21.38 -3.05 4.04
C VAL A 4 20.30 -1.98 4.11
N VAL A 5 19.47 -2.04 5.16
CA VAL A 5 18.34 -1.12 5.37
C VAL A 5 18.09 -0.87 6.86
N SER A 6 17.66 0.35 7.24
CA SER A 6 17.24 0.65 8.62
C SER A 6 16.01 -0.18 9.01
N SER A 7 16.07 -0.83 10.17
CA SER A 7 14.99 -1.67 10.71
C SER A 7 13.68 -0.88 10.88
N ASN A 8 13.76 0.34 11.41
CA ASN A 8 12.58 1.18 11.67
C ASN A 8 11.93 1.68 10.38
N THR A 9 12.75 2.12 9.41
CA THR A 9 12.25 2.55 8.09
C THR A 9 11.57 1.39 7.39
N LEU A 10 12.20 0.23 7.35
CA LEU A 10 11.63 -0.98 6.75
C LEU A 10 10.31 -1.38 7.42
N LEU A 11 10.30 -1.51 8.76
CA LEU A 11 9.11 -1.88 9.52
C LEU A 11 7.93 -0.94 9.24
N THR A 12 8.17 0.37 9.29
CA THR A 12 7.13 1.38 9.07
C THR A 12 6.50 1.25 7.68
N ARG A 13 7.33 1.08 6.65
CA ARG A 13 6.87 0.93 5.27
C ARG A 13 6.13 -0.39 5.04
N LEU A 14 6.68 -1.49 5.56
CA LEU A 14 6.02 -2.80 5.44
C LEU A 14 4.71 -2.88 6.22
N GLN A 15 4.59 -2.23 7.37
CA GLN A 15 3.32 -2.12 8.10
C GLN A 15 2.25 -1.35 7.31
N ALA A 16 2.64 -0.34 6.53
CA ALA A 16 1.70 0.36 5.66
C ALA A 16 1.24 -0.54 4.51
N VAL A 17 2.18 -1.15 3.79
CA VAL A 17 1.93 -2.01 2.63
C VAL A 17 1.12 -3.25 3.00
N SER A 18 1.43 -3.89 4.14
CA SER A 18 0.74 -5.11 4.60
C SER A 18 -0.75 -4.94 4.87
N LYS A 19 -1.26 -3.71 5.00
CA LYS A 19 -2.71 -3.45 5.16
C LYS A 19 -3.54 -3.87 3.96
N VAL A 20 -2.92 -4.05 2.80
CA VAL A 20 -3.58 -4.61 1.61
C VAL A 20 -3.91 -6.08 1.80
N ILE A 21 -3.01 -6.81 2.48
CA ILE A 21 -3.16 -8.25 2.73
C ILE A 21 -4.36 -8.47 3.62
N GLY A 22 -5.39 -9.08 3.10
CA GLY A 22 -6.67 -9.27 3.78
C GLY A 22 -6.97 -10.75 4.04
N GLY A 23 -7.80 -11.02 5.02
CA GLY A 23 -8.09 -12.24 5.74
C GLY A 23 -8.16 -13.61 5.05
N LYS A 24 -8.41 -13.74 3.76
CA LYS A 24 -8.32 -15.03 3.02
C LYS A 24 -7.94 -14.73 1.58
N PRO A 25 -6.66 -14.80 1.23
CA PRO A 25 -6.21 -14.56 -0.14
C PRO A 25 -6.75 -15.65 -1.08
N VAL A 26 -7.06 -15.24 -2.31
CA VAL A 26 -7.44 -16.16 -3.39
C VAL A 26 -6.26 -17.06 -3.79
N GLN A 27 -5.05 -16.57 -3.58
CA GLN A 27 -3.79 -17.29 -3.84
C GLN A 27 -2.87 -17.14 -2.61
N PRO A 28 -2.23 -18.23 -2.13
CA PRO A 28 -1.35 -18.17 -0.95
C PRO A 28 -0.22 -17.15 -1.06
N ILE A 29 0.36 -16.97 -2.25
CA ILE A 29 1.46 -16.01 -2.48
C ILE A 29 1.07 -14.57 -2.16
N LEU A 30 -0.22 -14.22 -2.13
CA LEU A 30 -0.71 -12.88 -1.77
C LEU A 30 -0.67 -12.61 -0.25
N ASP A 31 -0.35 -13.61 0.58
CA ASP A 31 0.01 -13.42 1.99
C ASP A 31 1.45 -12.91 2.14
N ASN A 32 2.22 -12.92 1.06
CA ASN A 32 3.60 -12.46 1.03
C ASN A 32 3.70 -11.01 0.58
N ILE A 33 4.78 -10.36 0.98
CA ILE A 33 5.23 -9.07 0.42
C ILE A 33 6.30 -9.38 -0.62
N LEU A 34 6.14 -8.84 -1.81
CA LEU A 34 7.17 -8.84 -2.85
C LEU A 34 8.19 -7.74 -2.52
N LEU A 35 9.45 -8.13 -2.46
CA LEU A 35 10.60 -7.24 -2.32
C LEU A 35 11.42 -7.26 -3.62
N VAL A 36 11.69 -6.08 -4.17
CA VAL A 36 12.55 -5.90 -5.35
C VAL A 36 13.60 -4.86 -4.99
N ALA A 37 14.87 -5.26 -4.97
CA ALA A 37 15.99 -4.36 -4.73
C ALA A 37 16.70 -4.06 -6.07
N THR A 38 16.71 -2.79 -6.43
CA THR A 38 17.34 -2.31 -7.67
C THR A 38 17.74 -0.84 -7.52
N GLU A 39 18.84 -0.43 -8.14
CA GLU A 39 19.31 0.97 -8.19
C GLU A 39 19.39 1.67 -6.81
N GLY A 40 19.75 0.94 -5.75
CA GLY A 40 19.85 1.49 -4.39
C GLY A 40 18.51 1.68 -3.68
N VAL A 41 17.42 1.17 -4.25
CA VAL A 41 16.07 1.26 -3.72
C VAL A 41 15.47 -0.12 -3.51
N LEU A 42 14.74 -0.30 -2.41
CA LEU A 42 13.89 -1.46 -2.17
C LEU A 42 12.44 -1.08 -2.43
N TYR A 43 11.80 -1.74 -3.37
CA TYR A 43 10.37 -1.67 -3.60
C TYR A 43 9.70 -2.82 -2.85
N ALA A 44 8.76 -2.47 -1.98
CA ALA A 44 7.97 -3.43 -1.21
C ALA A 44 6.52 -3.35 -1.67
N THR A 45 6.00 -4.42 -2.25
CA THR A 45 4.66 -4.47 -2.86
C THR A 45 3.81 -5.53 -2.17
N ALA A 46 2.56 -5.17 -1.84
CA ALA A 46 1.51 -6.12 -1.46
C ALA A 46 0.27 -5.91 -2.33
N SER A 47 -0.42 -6.99 -2.63
CA SER A 47 -1.61 -6.99 -3.50
C SER A 47 -2.64 -8.00 -3.00
N ASP A 48 -3.94 -7.68 -3.23
CA ASP A 48 -5.04 -8.64 -3.11
C ASP A 48 -5.73 -8.90 -4.47
N LYS A 49 -5.09 -8.50 -5.57
CA LYS A 49 -5.54 -8.43 -6.98
C LYS A 49 -6.46 -7.25 -7.30
N GLU A 50 -7.20 -6.71 -6.35
CA GLU A 50 -8.07 -5.55 -6.57
C GLU A 50 -7.35 -4.24 -6.18
N THR A 51 -6.53 -4.33 -5.15
CA THR A 51 -5.75 -3.21 -4.62
C THR A 51 -4.30 -3.62 -4.53
N THR A 52 -3.41 -2.79 -5.01
CA THR A 52 -1.97 -2.95 -4.84
C THR A 52 -1.39 -1.73 -4.15
N MET A 53 -0.51 -1.96 -3.21
CA MET A 53 0.25 -0.92 -2.54
C MET A 53 1.73 -1.22 -2.66
N GLU A 54 2.48 -0.22 -3.07
CA GLU A 54 3.93 -0.26 -3.15
C GLU A 54 4.54 0.83 -2.27
N ALA A 55 5.59 0.49 -1.55
CA ALA A 55 6.41 1.44 -0.82
C ALA A 55 7.83 1.43 -1.36
N ARG A 56 8.37 2.62 -1.58
CA ARG A 56 9.77 2.85 -1.92
C ARG A 56 10.57 3.11 -0.64
N ILE A 57 11.70 2.42 -0.50
CA ILE A 57 12.58 2.47 0.66
C ILE A 57 14.01 2.68 0.16
N GLU A 58 14.65 3.77 0.55
CA GLU A 58 16.05 4.00 0.24
C GLU A 58 16.91 3.01 1.03
N LEU A 59 17.83 2.35 0.36
CA LEU A 59 18.76 1.41 0.97
C LEU A 59 20.03 2.14 1.46
N GLU A 60 20.59 1.70 2.57
CA GLU A 60 21.91 2.17 3.03
C GLU A 60 23.02 1.65 2.12
N SER A 61 22.89 0.41 1.64
CA SER A 61 23.74 -0.16 0.59
C SER A 61 23.01 -1.25 -0.17
N LEU A 62 23.37 -1.43 -1.44
CA LEU A 62 22.91 -2.51 -2.30
C LEU A 62 24.13 -3.15 -2.94
N GLU A 63 24.46 -4.40 -2.54
CA GLU A 63 25.56 -5.16 -3.09
C GLU A 63 25.13 -6.01 -4.27
N GLU A 64 23.93 -6.60 -4.19
CA GLU A 64 23.38 -7.49 -5.21
C GLU A 64 21.88 -7.26 -5.38
N GLU A 65 21.46 -6.93 -6.59
CA GLU A 65 20.04 -6.75 -6.96
C GLU A 65 19.29 -8.08 -6.98
N GLY A 66 17.96 -8.00 -6.93
CA GLY A 66 17.12 -9.19 -7.06
C GLY A 66 15.69 -8.98 -6.59
N LYS A 67 14.93 -10.07 -6.58
CA LYS A 67 13.53 -10.08 -6.16
C LYS A 67 13.21 -11.35 -5.37
N ILE A 68 12.34 -11.22 -4.37
CA ILE A 68 11.89 -12.32 -3.52
C ILE A 68 10.51 -11.98 -2.96
N THR A 69 9.72 -12.98 -2.60
CA THR A 69 8.52 -12.79 -1.78
C THR A 69 8.73 -13.39 -0.39
N ILE A 70 8.25 -12.71 0.64
CA ILE A 70 8.40 -13.13 2.04
C ILE A 70 7.04 -13.08 2.72
N PRO A 71 6.65 -14.11 3.52
CA PRO A 71 5.42 -14.08 4.29
C PRO A 71 5.35 -12.85 5.20
N ALA A 72 4.35 -11.98 4.94
CA ALA A 72 4.24 -10.67 5.59
C ALA A 72 4.19 -10.76 7.11
N LYS A 73 3.43 -11.72 7.64
CA LYS A 73 3.28 -11.91 9.09
C LYS A 73 4.61 -12.22 9.76
N ILE A 74 5.35 -13.20 9.23
CA ILE A 74 6.64 -13.63 9.81
C ILE A 74 7.64 -12.48 9.76
N LEU A 75 7.76 -11.82 8.61
CA LEU A 75 8.69 -10.70 8.43
C LEU A 75 8.37 -9.55 9.39
N LEU A 76 7.11 -9.15 9.50
CA LEU A 76 6.70 -8.07 10.39
C LEU A 76 6.88 -8.43 11.86
N ASP A 77 6.61 -9.67 12.26
CA ASP A 77 6.77 -10.08 13.66
C ASP A 77 8.24 -10.08 14.07
N ILE A 78 9.15 -10.53 13.19
CA ILE A 78 10.60 -10.43 13.42
C ILE A 78 11.07 -8.98 13.48
N LEU A 79 10.63 -8.13 12.54
CA LEU A 79 11.07 -6.74 12.49
C LEU A 79 10.63 -5.90 13.70
N LYS A 80 9.52 -6.24 14.35
CA LYS A 80 9.04 -5.56 15.57
C LYS A 80 9.95 -5.78 16.78
N GLU A 81 10.70 -6.89 16.81
CA GLU A 81 11.60 -7.22 17.92
C GLU A 81 12.95 -6.50 17.83
N PHE A 82 13.27 -5.88 16.69
CA PHE A 82 14.52 -5.15 16.53
C PHE A 82 14.40 -3.71 17.06
N PRO A 83 15.41 -3.24 17.83
CA PRO A 83 15.62 -1.80 18.01
C PRO A 83 16.00 -1.16 16.68
N GLU A 84 16.04 0.16 16.62
CA GLU A 84 16.55 0.87 15.45
C GLU A 84 18.03 0.53 15.23
N GLN A 85 18.30 -0.12 14.10
CA GLN A 85 19.62 -0.55 13.68
C GLN A 85 19.64 -0.85 12.18
N PRO A 86 20.81 -0.85 11.53
CA PRO A 86 20.93 -1.42 10.19
C PRO A 86 20.72 -2.94 10.23
N LEU A 87 19.98 -3.44 9.26
CA LEU A 87 19.78 -4.88 9.04
C LEU A 87 20.35 -5.24 7.67
N THR A 88 21.18 -6.28 7.63
CA THR A 88 21.66 -6.85 6.38
C THR A 88 20.76 -8.00 5.97
N PHE A 89 20.22 -7.92 4.77
CA PHE A 89 19.46 -8.99 4.12
C PHE A 89 20.37 -9.71 3.13
N GLU A 90 20.54 -11.01 3.32
CA GLU A 90 21.18 -11.91 2.38
C GLU A 90 20.16 -12.93 1.89
N ILE A 91 19.87 -12.93 0.60
CA ILE A 91 18.83 -13.77 0.00
C ILE A 91 19.44 -14.64 -1.06
N ASN A 92 19.34 -15.95 -0.85
CA ASN A 92 19.67 -16.93 -1.86
C ASN A 92 18.44 -17.15 -2.76
N THR A 93 18.50 -16.64 -3.99
CA THR A 93 17.38 -16.72 -4.95
C THR A 93 17.19 -18.11 -5.56
N GLU A 94 18.14 -19.03 -5.40
CA GLU A 94 17.99 -20.43 -5.82
C GLU A 94 17.22 -21.27 -4.81
N THR A 95 17.49 -21.04 -3.51
CA THR A 95 16.82 -21.76 -2.40
C THR A 95 15.67 -20.99 -1.79
N ASN A 96 15.50 -19.71 -2.16
CA ASN A 96 14.56 -18.76 -1.56
C ASN A 96 14.75 -18.55 -0.05
N GLU A 97 15.91 -18.85 0.48
CA GLU A 97 16.24 -18.62 1.88
C GLU A 97 16.62 -17.17 2.09
N VAL A 98 15.99 -16.52 3.08
CA VAL A 98 16.22 -15.12 3.46
C VAL A 98 16.91 -15.10 4.82
N LYS A 99 18.12 -14.57 4.89
CA LYS A 99 18.85 -14.32 6.13
C LYS A 99 18.78 -12.86 6.48
N ILE A 100 18.39 -12.56 7.71
CA ILE A 100 18.34 -11.22 8.30
C ILE A 100 19.40 -11.15 9.39
N ILE A 101 20.45 -10.39 9.15
CA ILE A 101 21.61 -10.25 10.05
C ILE A 101 21.49 -8.92 10.78
N SER A 102 21.55 -8.99 12.10
CA SER A 102 21.52 -7.85 13.02
C SER A 102 22.80 -7.82 13.87
N GLU A 103 23.00 -6.77 14.65
CA GLU A 103 24.12 -6.71 15.61
C GLU A 103 24.13 -7.85 16.63
N LYS A 104 22.99 -8.43 16.96
CA LYS A 104 22.83 -9.41 18.04
C LYS A 104 22.55 -10.84 17.57
N GLY A 105 22.40 -11.07 16.28
CA GLY A 105 22.10 -12.40 15.77
C GLY A 105 21.65 -12.44 14.32
N GLU A 106 21.47 -13.65 13.84
CA GLU A 106 21.02 -13.99 12.50
C GLU A 106 19.68 -14.73 12.59
N PHE A 107 18.75 -14.37 11.71
CA PHE A 107 17.42 -14.98 11.57
C PHE A 107 17.28 -15.52 10.15
N SER A 108 16.78 -16.73 10.01
CA SER A 108 16.48 -17.31 8.71
C SER A 108 14.96 -17.41 8.53
N VAL A 109 14.47 -16.91 7.40
CA VAL A 109 13.05 -16.91 7.06
C VAL A 109 12.88 -17.56 5.69
N PRO A 110 11.91 -18.46 5.50
CA PRO A 110 11.60 -18.98 4.18
C PRO A 110 10.96 -17.89 3.33
N GLY A 111 11.48 -17.68 2.13
CA GLY A 111 10.84 -16.89 1.08
C GLY A 111 10.24 -17.81 0.02
N GLU A 112 9.63 -17.21 -0.99
CA GLU A 112 9.10 -17.89 -2.17
C GLU A 112 9.53 -17.13 -3.43
N SER A 113 9.53 -17.81 -4.59
CA SER A 113 9.87 -17.20 -5.86
C SER A 113 8.97 -16.00 -6.16
N ALA A 114 9.58 -14.91 -6.61
CA ALA A 114 8.85 -13.73 -7.05
C ALA A 114 8.20 -13.89 -8.44
N GLU A 115 8.47 -14.97 -9.16
CA GLU A 115 7.97 -15.17 -10.53
C GLU A 115 6.46 -15.38 -10.58
N ASP A 116 5.90 -16.03 -9.56
CA ASP A 116 4.47 -16.31 -9.45
C ASP A 116 3.67 -15.16 -8.81
N TYR A 117 4.35 -14.09 -8.38
CA TYR A 117 3.65 -12.94 -7.78
C TYR A 117 2.92 -12.14 -8.88
N PRO A 118 1.61 -11.86 -8.72
CA PRO A 118 0.84 -11.18 -9.75
C PRO A 118 1.34 -9.76 -9.97
N ILE A 119 1.83 -9.51 -11.18
CA ILE A 119 2.29 -8.18 -11.60
C ILE A 119 1.07 -7.30 -11.86
N GLN A 120 1.09 -6.10 -11.31
CA GLN A 120 0.06 -5.10 -11.62
C GLN A 120 0.17 -4.69 -13.09
N ALA A 121 -0.97 -4.62 -13.78
CA ALA A 121 -1.02 -4.04 -15.12
C ALA A 121 -0.56 -2.58 -15.06
N ALA A 122 0.25 -2.16 -16.03
CA ALA A 122 0.65 -0.77 -16.16
C ALA A 122 -0.59 0.12 -16.29
N LEU A 123 -0.56 1.31 -15.66
CA LEU A 123 -1.59 2.32 -15.86
C LEU A 123 -1.64 2.69 -17.35
N ASN A 124 -2.85 2.81 -17.90
CA ASN A 124 -3.04 3.24 -19.27
C ASN A 124 -2.63 4.72 -19.42
N ASP A 125 -2.06 5.11 -20.54
CA ASP A 125 -1.66 6.49 -20.88
C ASP A 125 -2.83 7.50 -20.82
N SER A 126 -4.08 7.02 -20.74
CA SER A 126 -5.29 7.85 -20.60
C SER A 126 -5.69 8.12 -19.15
N SER A 127 -4.84 7.82 -18.18
CA SER A 127 -5.11 8.13 -16.77
C SER A 127 -5.07 9.65 -16.54
N ASN A 128 -6.08 10.16 -15.82
CA ASN A 128 -6.06 11.55 -15.36
C ASN A 128 -5.25 11.64 -14.07
N ASP A 129 -4.22 12.46 -14.07
CA ASP A 129 -3.43 12.72 -12.87
C ASP A 129 -4.13 13.76 -11.99
N LEU A 130 -4.19 13.47 -10.70
CA LEU A 130 -4.66 14.40 -9.68
C LEU A 130 -3.54 14.64 -8.66
N THR A 131 -3.12 15.89 -8.55
CA THR A 131 -2.28 16.35 -7.44
C THR A 131 -3.14 17.12 -6.45
N SER A 132 -3.13 16.73 -5.18
CA SER A 132 -3.90 17.36 -4.14
C SER A 132 -3.18 17.32 -2.79
N LYS A 133 -3.59 18.21 -1.87
CA LYS A 133 -3.12 18.15 -0.48
C LYS A 133 -3.68 16.89 0.19
N CYS A 134 -2.82 16.14 0.88
CA CYS A 134 -3.21 14.91 1.60
C CYS A 134 -4.36 15.16 2.58
N GLY A 135 -4.30 16.25 3.35
CA GLY A 135 -5.32 16.61 4.33
C GLY A 135 -6.71 16.82 3.72
N LEU A 136 -6.79 17.32 2.49
CA LEU A 136 -8.06 17.52 1.78
C LEU A 136 -8.72 16.16 1.47
N ILE A 137 -7.96 15.25 0.88
CA ILE A 137 -8.46 13.90 0.54
C ILE A 137 -8.82 13.14 1.83
N LEU A 138 -7.94 13.20 2.83
CA LEU A 138 -8.17 12.55 4.13
C LEU A 138 -9.46 13.05 4.79
N GLU A 139 -9.67 14.35 4.84
CA GLU A 139 -10.88 14.92 5.45
C GLU A 139 -12.13 14.51 4.69
N GLY A 140 -12.12 14.57 3.35
CA GLY A 140 -13.21 14.10 2.51
C GLY A 140 -13.59 12.65 2.79
N ILE A 141 -12.60 11.76 2.89
CA ILE A 141 -12.80 10.35 3.25
C ILE A 141 -13.38 10.22 4.65
N VAL A 142 -12.79 10.88 5.65
CA VAL A 142 -13.24 10.78 7.06
C VAL A 142 -14.69 11.25 7.23
N LYS A 143 -15.07 12.31 6.53
CA LYS A 143 -16.43 12.91 6.61
C LYS A 143 -17.50 12.11 5.87
N THR A 144 -17.14 11.14 5.02
CA THR A 144 -18.11 10.43 4.19
C THR A 144 -18.10 8.91 4.36
N ILE A 145 -16.98 8.30 4.69
CA ILE A 145 -16.80 6.83 4.70
C ILE A 145 -17.80 6.08 5.60
N PHE A 146 -18.27 6.70 6.69
CA PHE A 146 -19.23 6.07 7.59
C PHE A 146 -20.62 5.90 6.96
N ALA A 147 -20.89 6.60 5.86
CA ALA A 147 -22.14 6.48 5.11
C ALA A 147 -22.10 5.43 4.01
N THR A 148 -20.96 4.78 3.76
CA THR A 148 -20.87 3.67 2.82
C THR A 148 -21.54 2.42 3.37
N ALA A 149 -22.10 1.60 2.48
CA ALA A 149 -22.66 0.28 2.83
C ALA A 149 -21.57 -0.80 3.02
N ASN A 150 -22.01 -2.01 3.34
CA ASN A 150 -21.30 -3.28 3.16
C ASN A 150 -22.30 -4.23 2.48
N ASP A 151 -22.44 -4.10 1.18
CA ASP A 151 -23.48 -4.79 0.40
C ASP A 151 -22.88 -5.29 -0.91
N ASP A 152 -22.69 -6.61 -1.00
CA ASP A 152 -22.11 -7.24 -2.19
C ASP A 152 -23.02 -7.22 -3.40
N LEU A 153 -24.35 -7.03 -3.20
CA LEU A 153 -25.32 -6.91 -4.29
C LEU A 153 -25.33 -5.53 -4.92
N ARG A 154 -24.85 -4.52 -4.20
CA ARG A 154 -24.78 -3.12 -4.65
C ARG A 154 -23.40 -2.54 -4.40
N PRO A 155 -22.34 -3.01 -5.10
CA PRO A 155 -20.96 -2.66 -4.81
C PRO A 155 -20.68 -1.15 -4.91
N VAL A 156 -21.42 -0.41 -5.73
CA VAL A 156 -21.31 1.05 -5.82
C VAL A 156 -21.64 1.77 -4.50
N MET A 157 -22.49 1.18 -3.66
CA MET A 157 -22.82 1.71 -2.33
C MET A 157 -21.68 1.50 -1.31
N ASN A 158 -20.74 0.61 -1.61
CA ASN A 158 -19.54 0.37 -0.81
C ASN A 158 -18.42 1.35 -1.14
N CYS A 159 -18.71 2.46 -1.82
CA CYS A 159 -17.73 3.38 -2.36
C CYS A 159 -18.02 4.82 -1.93
N ILE A 160 -17.02 5.67 -2.08
CA ILE A 160 -17.14 7.13 -2.00
C ILE A 160 -17.02 7.67 -3.43
N LEU A 161 -18.03 8.38 -3.91
CA LEU A 161 -17.93 9.16 -5.13
C LEU A 161 -17.14 10.44 -4.81
N ILE A 162 -16.10 10.71 -5.58
CA ILE A 162 -15.32 11.96 -5.53
C ILE A 162 -15.49 12.67 -6.85
N GLU A 163 -16.10 13.85 -6.81
CA GLU A 163 -16.28 14.74 -7.97
C GLU A 163 -15.31 15.92 -7.80
N MET A 164 -14.50 16.13 -8.80
CA MET A 164 -13.53 17.22 -8.86
C MET A 164 -13.97 18.21 -9.93
N ASN A 165 -14.35 19.38 -9.48
CA ASN A 165 -14.84 20.45 -10.33
C ASN A 165 -13.86 21.63 -10.32
N GLU A 166 -14.06 22.58 -11.23
CA GLU A 166 -13.23 23.78 -11.34
C GLU A 166 -13.30 24.70 -10.12
N ASP A 167 -14.35 24.60 -9.31
CA ASP A 167 -14.61 25.46 -8.16
C ASP A 167 -14.68 24.72 -6.82
N ASN A 168 -14.78 23.38 -6.82
CA ASN A 168 -14.89 22.58 -5.60
C ASN A 168 -14.54 21.10 -5.80
N PHE A 169 -14.20 20.43 -4.67
CA PHE A 169 -14.22 18.98 -4.58
C PHE A 169 -15.44 18.54 -3.77
N THR A 170 -16.14 17.53 -4.25
CA THR A 170 -17.34 16.97 -3.60
C THR A 170 -17.12 15.49 -3.33
N PHE A 171 -17.36 15.08 -2.10
CA PHE A 171 -17.32 13.68 -1.67
C PHE A 171 -18.73 13.25 -1.31
N VAL A 172 -19.19 12.11 -1.85
CA VAL A 172 -20.54 11.58 -1.60
C VAL A 172 -20.46 10.11 -1.25
N ALA A 173 -21.22 9.70 -0.23
CA ALA A 173 -21.41 8.31 0.11
C ALA A 173 -22.85 8.06 0.57
N SER A 174 -23.39 6.89 0.28
CA SER A 174 -24.74 6.47 0.69
C SER A 174 -24.82 4.95 0.87
N ASP A 175 -25.64 4.52 1.83
CA ASP A 175 -26.03 3.12 2.02
C ASP A 175 -27.51 2.86 1.71
N ALA A 176 -28.16 3.77 0.99
CA ALA A 176 -29.58 3.85 0.68
C ALA A 176 -30.49 4.30 1.85
N HIS A 177 -30.01 4.30 3.11
CA HIS A 177 -30.76 4.82 4.27
C HIS A 177 -30.29 6.20 4.68
N LYS A 178 -29.02 6.50 4.49
CA LYS A 178 -28.41 7.81 4.71
C LYS A 178 -27.57 8.21 3.51
N LEU A 179 -27.46 9.50 3.26
CA LEU A 179 -26.62 10.10 2.25
C LEU A 179 -25.84 11.24 2.88
N VAL A 180 -24.53 11.24 2.65
CA VAL A 180 -23.66 12.33 3.06
C VAL A 180 -23.00 12.92 1.83
N ARG A 181 -23.05 14.25 1.73
CA ARG A 181 -22.32 15.05 0.75
C ARG A 181 -21.47 16.08 1.45
N TYR A 182 -20.17 16.01 1.25
CA TYR A 182 -19.19 16.94 1.79
C TYR A 182 -18.51 17.69 0.66
N LYS A 183 -18.53 19.03 0.71
CA LYS A 183 -17.92 19.90 -0.30
C LYS A 183 -16.77 20.71 0.28
N ARG A 184 -15.70 20.85 -0.50
CA ARG A 184 -14.56 21.71 -0.23
C ARG A 184 -14.45 22.74 -1.36
N PHE A 185 -14.60 24.02 -1.02
CA PHE A 185 -14.49 25.14 -1.96
C PHE A 185 -13.07 25.72 -2.06
N ASP A 186 -12.18 25.29 -1.21
CA ASP A 186 -10.75 25.61 -1.20
C ASP A 186 -9.90 24.65 -2.04
N ALA A 187 -10.55 23.72 -2.74
CA ALA A 187 -9.95 22.76 -3.65
C ALA A 187 -10.55 22.91 -5.05
N LYS A 188 -9.70 22.87 -6.05
CA LYS A 188 -10.07 23.07 -7.46
C LYS A 188 -9.35 22.03 -8.32
N SER A 189 -9.98 21.61 -9.40
CA SER A 189 -9.33 20.81 -10.44
C SER A 189 -8.76 21.74 -11.51
N GLU A 190 -7.47 21.61 -11.79
CA GLU A 190 -6.80 22.33 -12.88
C GLU A 190 -6.99 21.62 -14.23
N ASN A 191 -7.34 20.35 -14.22
CA ASN A 191 -7.46 19.47 -15.39
C ASN A 191 -8.93 19.29 -15.86
N GLY A 192 -9.82 20.24 -15.52
CA GLY A 192 -11.24 20.13 -15.86
C GLY A 192 -12.04 19.30 -14.86
N GLN A 193 -13.26 18.94 -15.25
CA GLN A 193 -14.18 18.18 -14.40
C GLN A 193 -13.93 16.68 -14.62
N PHE A 194 -13.75 15.95 -13.54
CA PHE A 194 -13.77 14.50 -13.58
C PHE A 194 -14.28 13.91 -12.25
N SER A 195 -14.66 12.64 -12.29
CA SER A 195 -15.12 11.93 -11.10
C SER A 195 -14.50 10.56 -11.03
N LEU A 196 -14.34 10.07 -9.81
CA LEU A 196 -13.93 8.70 -9.54
C LEU A 196 -14.76 8.09 -8.40
N ILE A 197 -14.85 6.79 -8.39
CA ILE A 197 -15.48 6.01 -7.33
C ILE A 197 -14.37 5.30 -6.56
N LEU A 198 -14.17 5.71 -5.30
CA LEU A 198 -13.16 5.16 -4.41
C LEU A 198 -13.78 4.05 -3.54
N PRO A 199 -13.42 2.77 -3.73
CA PRO A 199 -13.92 1.69 -2.90
C PRO A 199 -13.54 1.86 -1.42
N LYS A 200 -14.38 1.31 -0.53
CA LYS A 200 -14.23 1.44 0.93
C LYS A 200 -12.89 0.94 1.44
N LYS A 201 -12.39 -0.20 0.92
CA LYS A 201 -11.11 -0.77 1.35
C LYS A 201 -9.94 0.16 1.07
N PRO A 202 -9.68 0.62 -0.16
CA PRO A 202 -8.67 1.65 -0.44
C PRO A 202 -8.88 2.95 0.36
N ALA A 203 -10.14 3.41 0.53
CA ALA A 203 -10.43 4.59 1.33
C ALA A 203 -9.99 4.45 2.79
N LEU A 204 -10.23 3.29 3.41
CA LEU A 204 -9.77 2.99 4.77
C LEU A 204 -8.24 2.91 4.87
N MET A 205 -7.57 2.40 3.84
CA MET A 205 -6.11 2.39 3.77
C MET A 205 -5.56 3.81 3.71
N LEU A 206 -6.06 4.64 2.80
CA LEU A 206 -5.68 6.04 2.68
C LEU A 206 -5.90 6.80 3.99
N LYS A 207 -7.03 6.58 4.67
CA LYS A 207 -7.31 7.17 5.98
C LYS A 207 -6.24 6.87 7.04
N ASN A 208 -5.60 5.71 6.94
CA ASN A 208 -4.59 5.27 7.91
C ASN A 208 -3.15 5.64 7.52
N ILE A 209 -2.91 6.00 6.26
CA ILE A 209 -1.57 6.24 5.71
C ILE A 209 -1.32 7.72 5.50
N LEU A 210 -2.34 8.46 5.03
CA LEU A 210 -2.20 9.88 4.76
C LEU A 210 -1.93 10.66 6.05
N PRO A 211 -1.01 11.64 6.01
CA PRO A 211 -0.76 12.53 7.14
C PRO A 211 -2.03 13.32 7.46
N LYS A 212 -2.17 13.67 8.75
CA LYS A 212 -3.35 14.38 9.27
C LYS A 212 -3.24 15.91 9.17
N GLU A 213 -2.22 16.40 8.48
CA GLU A 213 -1.99 17.83 8.27
C GLU A 213 -2.64 18.37 7.01
#